data_b15045d5ba81470efea5803791834fb9
#
_entry.id   b15045d5ba81470efea5803791834fb9
#
_cell.length_a   1.000
_cell.length_b   1.000
_cell.length_c   1.000
_cell.angle_alpha   90.00
_cell.angle_beta   90.00
_cell.angle_gamma   90.00
#
_symmetry.space_group_name_H-M   'P 1'
#
loop_
_entity.id
_entity.type
_entity.pdbx_description
1 polymer ?
#
loop_
_entity_poly.entity_id
_entity_poly.type
_entity_poly.pdbx_seq_one_letter_code
_entity_poly.pdbx_strand_id
1 'polypeptide(L)'
;SQKFSSYGVLYPFQTFSRLREVDFSSIPICIEASSSSSLLKLEAIAKSLSASVLIMDSDTRKWLHLVGVFASNFANHSLALANEVAQHHGIPFAALKPLVAETIQKALDSQNPAAVQTGPAVRHDAKTINRHLEMLASEPEFFSHIYKLLTSSIQQLDEARKNKNQQK
;
A
#
# COMPACT_ATOMS: atom_id res chain seq x y z
N SER A 1 7.26 -17.65 29.29
CA SER A 1 8.01 -18.94 29.30
C SER A 1 7.83 -19.60 27.95
N GLN A 2 8.92 -19.79 27.21
CA GLN A 2 8.90 -20.51 25.94
C GLN A 2 8.61 -21.98 26.20
N LYS A 3 7.48 -22.50 25.70
CA LYS A 3 7.10 -23.92 25.82
C LYS A 3 7.93 -24.84 24.91
N PHE A 4 8.65 -24.29 23.92
CA PHE A 4 9.37 -25.07 22.91
C PHE A 4 10.79 -24.54 22.74
N SER A 5 11.76 -25.46 22.57
CA SER A 5 13.16 -25.16 22.29
C SER A 5 13.42 -24.82 20.80
N SER A 6 12.54 -25.25 19.92
CA SER A 6 12.60 -25.04 18.48
C SER A 6 11.29 -24.43 18.00
N TYR A 7 11.36 -23.21 17.46
CA TYR A 7 10.22 -22.48 16.92
C TYR A 7 10.67 -21.56 15.79
N GLY A 8 9.71 -21.07 15.03
CA GLY A 8 9.95 -20.10 13.98
C GLY A 8 8.67 -19.49 13.45
N VAL A 9 8.83 -18.59 12.52
CA VAL A 9 7.75 -17.87 11.83
C VAL A 9 7.84 -18.19 10.35
N LEU A 10 6.70 -18.47 9.74
CA LEU A 10 6.49 -18.49 8.29
C LEU A 10 5.35 -17.52 8.01
N TYR A 11 5.68 -16.39 7.37
CA TYR A 11 4.77 -15.26 7.16
C TYR A 11 4.64 -14.95 5.68
N PRO A 12 3.59 -15.43 5.01
CA PRO A 12 3.28 -15.01 3.64
C PRO A 12 2.85 -13.54 3.63
N PHE A 13 3.53 -12.72 2.84
CA PHE A 13 3.25 -11.28 2.75
C PHE A 13 2.24 -11.02 1.64
N GLN A 14 0.96 -11.20 1.95
CA GLN A 14 -0.15 -11.01 1.03
C GLN A 14 -1.43 -10.63 1.78
N THR A 15 -2.37 -10.03 1.07
CA THR A 15 -3.76 -9.87 1.54
C THR A 15 -4.57 -11.11 1.17
N PHE A 16 -5.22 -11.73 2.16
CA PHE A 16 -6.00 -12.95 1.98
C PHE A 16 -7.50 -12.66 2.06
N SER A 17 -8.24 -13.24 1.13
CA SER A 17 -9.70 -13.21 1.11
C SER A 17 -10.25 -14.63 1.01
N ARG A 18 -11.33 -14.92 1.77
CA ARG A 18 -11.97 -16.24 1.74
C ARG A 18 -12.56 -16.61 0.37
N LEU A 19 -12.81 -15.61 -0.48
CA LEU A 19 -13.51 -15.79 -1.77
C LEU A 19 -12.56 -15.85 -2.97
N ARG A 20 -11.25 -15.78 -2.74
CA ARG A 20 -10.25 -15.83 -3.83
C ARG A 20 -9.26 -16.96 -3.58
N GLU A 21 -9.05 -17.76 -4.60
CA GLU A 21 -7.92 -18.70 -4.62
C GLU A 21 -6.60 -17.92 -4.56
N VAL A 22 -5.65 -18.49 -3.85
CA VAL A 22 -4.35 -17.88 -3.59
C VAL A 22 -3.27 -18.71 -4.27
N ASP A 23 -2.62 -18.13 -5.26
CA ASP A 23 -1.39 -18.68 -5.83
C ASP A 23 -0.20 -18.25 -4.97
N PHE A 24 0.35 -19.18 -4.22
CA PHE A 24 1.51 -18.93 -3.35
C PHE A 24 2.81 -18.77 -4.13
N SER A 25 2.90 -19.21 -5.38
CA SER A 25 4.15 -19.26 -6.16
C SER A 25 4.88 -17.91 -6.26
N SER A 26 4.12 -16.82 -6.29
CA SER A 26 4.64 -15.44 -6.41
C SER A 26 4.63 -14.65 -5.10
N ILE A 27 4.05 -15.20 -4.02
CA ILE A 27 3.91 -14.48 -2.75
C ILE A 27 5.23 -14.50 -1.98
N PRO A 28 5.81 -13.35 -1.58
CA PRO A 28 6.97 -13.35 -0.69
C PRO A 28 6.64 -14.01 0.64
N ILE A 29 7.44 -14.99 1.05
CA ILE A 29 7.32 -15.67 2.34
C ILE A 29 8.49 -15.26 3.21
N CYS A 30 8.20 -14.54 4.31
CA CYS A 30 9.19 -14.15 5.30
C CYS A 30 9.35 -15.24 6.34
N ILE A 31 10.59 -15.61 6.64
CA ILE A 31 10.91 -16.64 7.62
C ILE A 31 11.88 -16.16 8.68
N GLU A 32 11.69 -16.65 9.90
CA GLU A 32 12.57 -16.45 11.06
C GLU A 32 12.54 -17.71 11.93
N ALA A 33 13.65 -18.07 12.54
CA ALA A 33 13.69 -19.25 13.43
C ALA A 33 14.64 -19.07 14.61
N SER A 34 14.37 -19.84 15.67
CA SER A 34 15.15 -19.87 16.92
C SER A 34 16.54 -20.52 16.77
N SER A 35 16.79 -21.25 15.68
CA SER A 35 18.08 -21.90 15.40
C SER A 35 18.30 -22.09 13.91
N SER A 36 19.55 -22.24 13.49
CA SER A 36 19.91 -22.52 12.10
C SER A 36 19.26 -23.79 11.56
N SER A 37 19.15 -24.84 12.39
CA SER A 37 18.50 -26.09 11.96
C SER A 37 17.00 -25.92 11.73
N SER A 38 16.33 -25.10 12.54
CA SER A 38 14.92 -24.76 12.34
C SER A 38 14.73 -23.85 11.12
N LEU A 39 15.66 -22.93 10.89
CA LEU A 39 15.64 -22.03 9.73
C LEU A 39 15.73 -22.83 8.43
N LEU A 40 16.66 -23.78 8.32
CA LEU A 40 16.80 -24.64 7.14
C LEU A 40 15.51 -25.43 6.82
N LYS A 41 14.83 -25.93 7.86
CA LYS A 41 13.54 -26.63 7.67
C LYS A 41 12.45 -25.68 7.17
N LEU A 42 12.34 -24.49 7.76
CA LEU A 42 11.37 -23.49 7.33
C LEU A 42 11.67 -23.00 5.92
N GLU A 43 12.93 -22.80 5.58
CA GLU A 43 13.33 -22.39 4.23
C GLU A 43 12.96 -23.45 3.19
N ALA A 44 13.16 -24.73 3.47
CA ALA A 44 12.74 -25.82 2.58
C ALA A 44 11.21 -25.81 2.36
N ILE A 45 10.43 -25.62 3.43
CA ILE A 45 8.96 -25.51 3.35
C ILE A 45 8.57 -24.26 2.55
N ALA A 46 9.16 -23.10 2.85
CA ALA A 46 8.83 -21.85 2.16
C ALA A 46 9.15 -21.93 0.65
N LYS A 47 10.30 -22.51 0.29
CA LYS A 47 10.72 -22.73 -1.11
C LYS A 47 9.83 -23.71 -1.87
N SER A 48 9.18 -24.65 -1.18
CA SER A 48 8.20 -25.54 -1.82
C SER A 48 6.87 -24.83 -2.13
N LEU A 49 6.61 -23.68 -1.52
CA LEU A 49 5.39 -22.90 -1.69
C LEU A 49 5.58 -21.69 -2.61
N SER A 50 6.75 -21.02 -2.53
CA SER A 50 6.99 -19.76 -3.24
C SER A 50 8.41 -19.67 -3.78
N ALA A 51 8.54 -19.00 -4.92
CA ALA A 51 9.84 -18.62 -5.51
C ALA A 51 10.53 -17.48 -4.74
N SER A 52 9.80 -16.74 -3.88
CA SER A 52 10.32 -15.59 -3.13
C SER A 52 10.34 -15.89 -1.63
N VAL A 53 11.53 -16.18 -1.08
CA VAL A 53 11.72 -16.42 0.36
C VAL A 53 12.68 -15.37 0.93
N LEU A 54 12.25 -14.70 1.99
CA LEU A 54 12.98 -13.63 2.66
C LEU A 54 13.28 -14.02 4.11
N ILE A 55 14.55 -14.06 4.47
CA ILE A 55 14.94 -14.23 5.88
C ILE A 55 14.94 -12.85 6.51
N MET A 56 14.12 -12.65 7.53
CA MET A 56 14.06 -11.38 8.24
C MET A 56 13.63 -11.57 9.69
N ASP A 57 14.16 -10.73 10.55
CA ASP A 57 13.81 -10.72 11.96
C ASP A 57 12.42 -10.13 12.25
N SER A 58 11.99 -10.29 13.49
CA SER A 58 10.68 -9.81 13.95
C SER A 58 10.52 -8.28 13.83
N ASP A 59 11.58 -7.51 14.00
CA ASP A 59 11.49 -6.05 13.97
C ASP A 59 11.37 -5.55 12.52
N THR A 60 12.15 -6.09 11.61
CA THR A 60 12.01 -5.80 10.17
C THR A 60 10.63 -6.24 9.66
N ARG A 61 10.11 -7.39 10.13
CA ARG A 61 8.77 -7.87 9.73
C ARG A 61 7.64 -6.95 10.20
N LYS A 62 7.77 -6.30 11.37
CA LYS A 62 6.80 -5.28 11.82
C LYS A 62 6.75 -4.08 10.86
N TRP A 63 7.91 -3.61 10.39
CA TRP A 63 7.98 -2.55 9.39
C TRP A 63 7.40 -3.01 8.04
N LEU A 64 7.70 -4.22 7.61
CA LEU A 64 7.10 -4.78 6.39
C LEU A 64 5.57 -4.82 6.49
N HIS A 65 5.02 -5.23 7.64
CA HIS A 65 3.57 -5.20 7.85
C HIS A 65 3.00 -3.78 7.74
N LEU A 66 3.63 -2.79 8.36
CA LEU A 66 3.22 -1.39 8.25
C LEU A 66 3.25 -0.90 6.79
N VAL A 67 4.30 -1.22 6.04
CA VAL A 67 4.39 -0.92 4.60
C VAL A 67 3.22 -1.56 3.84
N GLY A 68 2.88 -2.82 4.18
CA GLY A 68 1.72 -3.51 3.60
C GLY A 68 0.38 -2.83 3.89
N VAL A 69 0.22 -2.24 5.07
CA VAL A 69 -0.98 -1.45 5.40
C VAL A 69 -1.12 -0.26 4.46
N PHE A 70 -0.04 0.49 4.22
CA PHE A 70 -0.07 1.60 3.26
C PHE A 70 -0.35 1.13 1.83
N ALA A 71 0.34 0.09 1.37
CA ALA A 71 0.26 -0.37 -0.02
C ALA A 71 -1.07 -1.08 -0.34
N SER A 72 -1.72 -1.70 0.63
CA SER A 72 -2.92 -2.49 0.42
C SER A 72 -4.15 -1.88 1.13
N ASN A 73 -4.13 -1.80 2.46
CA ASN A 73 -5.33 -1.41 3.21
C ASN A 73 -5.75 0.03 2.93
N PHE A 74 -4.82 0.98 2.96
CA PHE A 74 -5.14 2.38 2.70
C PHE A 74 -5.42 2.64 1.21
N ALA A 75 -4.74 1.94 0.31
CA ALA A 75 -5.06 2.02 -1.12
C ALA A 75 -6.51 1.54 -1.38
N ASN A 76 -6.89 0.37 -0.83
CA ASN A 76 -8.27 -0.12 -0.94
C ASN A 76 -9.27 0.83 -0.29
N HIS A 77 -8.95 1.40 0.88
CA HIS A 77 -9.83 2.37 1.54
C HIS A 77 -10.02 3.64 0.71
N SER A 78 -8.98 4.13 0.04
CA SER A 78 -9.10 5.26 -0.90
C SER A 78 -10.08 4.97 -2.05
N LEU A 79 -10.09 3.72 -2.55
CA LEU A 79 -11.07 3.29 -3.55
C LEU A 79 -12.50 3.21 -2.97
N ALA A 80 -12.64 2.78 -1.71
CA ALA A 80 -13.92 2.77 -1.01
C ALA A 80 -14.47 4.20 -0.86
N LEU A 81 -13.64 5.15 -0.43
CA LEU A 81 -14.04 6.57 -0.34
C LEU A 81 -14.46 7.14 -1.70
N ALA A 82 -13.70 6.83 -2.76
CA ALA A 82 -14.06 7.25 -4.11
C ALA A 82 -15.42 6.65 -4.55
N ASN A 83 -15.69 5.39 -4.19
CA ASN A 83 -16.99 4.76 -4.48
C ASN A 83 -18.14 5.41 -3.72
N GLU A 84 -17.97 5.75 -2.43
CA GLU A 84 -18.99 6.44 -1.63
C GLU A 84 -19.38 7.77 -2.27
N VAL A 85 -18.40 8.64 -2.58
CA VAL A 85 -18.65 9.91 -3.27
C VAL A 85 -19.32 9.67 -4.64
N ALA A 86 -18.85 8.69 -5.41
CA ALA A 86 -19.42 8.37 -6.71
C ALA A 86 -20.89 7.96 -6.60
N GLN A 87 -21.26 7.13 -5.62
CA GLN A 87 -22.63 6.70 -5.37
C GLN A 87 -23.55 7.87 -5.00
N HIS A 88 -23.11 8.79 -4.13
CA HIS A 88 -23.88 9.97 -3.75
C HIS A 88 -24.21 10.88 -4.95
N HIS A 89 -23.36 10.85 -5.98
CA HIS A 89 -23.53 11.66 -7.19
C HIS A 89 -23.97 10.87 -8.43
N GLY A 90 -24.44 9.64 -8.27
CA GLY A 90 -24.96 8.81 -9.36
C GLY A 90 -23.90 8.35 -10.37
N ILE A 91 -22.63 8.35 -10.01
CA ILE A 91 -21.51 7.92 -10.87
C ILE A 91 -21.27 6.43 -10.64
N PRO A 92 -21.38 5.57 -11.67
CA PRO A 92 -21.13 4.14 -11.50
C PRO A 92 -19.63 3.88 -11.24
N PHE A 93 -19.32 3.04 -10.25
CA PHE A 93 -17.92 2.66 -9.95
C PHE A 93 -17.17 2.08 -11.16
N ALA A 94 -17.89 1.46 -12.09
CA ALA A 94 -17.30 0.94 -13.32
C ALA A 94 -16.56 2.01 -14.14
N ALA A 95 -16.99 3.28 -14.06
CA ALA A 95 -16.34 4.40 -14.75
C ALA A 95 -14.93 4.70 -14.17
N LEU A 96 -14.65 4.33 -12.91
CA LEU A 96 -13.38 4.55 -12.27
C LEU A 96 -12.34 3.45 -12.59
N LYS A 97 -12.79 2.26 -12.99
CA LYS A 97 -11.90 1.09 -13.16
C LYS A 97 -10.71 1.34 -14.09
N PRO A 98 -10.87 1.95 -15.29
CA PRO A 98 -9.71 2.20 -16.16
C PRO A 98 -8.71 3.16 -15.53
N LEU A 99 -9.18 4.22 -14.86
CA LEU A 99 -8.33 5.18 -14.17
C LEU A 99 -7.54 4.52 -13.03
N VAL A 100 -8.21 3.67 -12.24
CA VAL A 100 -7.57 2.94 -11.14
C VAL A 100 -6.50 1.99 -11.68
N ALA A 101 -6.82 1.20 -12.71
CA ALA A 101 -5.89 0.27 -13.33
C ALA A 101 -4.62 0.99 -13.84
N GLU A 102 -4.79 2.10 -14.57
CA GLU A 102 -3.68 2.91 -15.08
C GLU A 102 -2.84 3.51 -13.94
N THR A 103 -3.48 3.99 -12.87
CA THR A 103 -2.78 4.56 -11.72
C THR A 103 -1.89 3.54 -11.03
N ILE A 104 -2.42 2.34 -10.79
CA ILE A 104 -1.67 1.25 -10.16
C ILE A 104 -0.56 0.77 -11.08
N GLN A 105 -0.84 0.58 -12.39
CA GLN A 105 0.19 0.12 -13.33
C GLN A 105 1.37 1.10 -13.40
N LYS A 106 1.12 2.40 -13.53
CA LYS A 106 2.18 3.43 -13.50
C LYS A 106 3.02 3.37 -12.22
N ALA A 107 2.37 3.16 -11.08
CA ALA A 107 3.09 3.07 -9.82
C ALA A 107 3.99 1.83 -9.76
N LEU A 108 3.52 0.68 -10.28
CA LEU A 108 4.28 -0.58 -10.33
C LEU A 108 5.43 -0.54 -11.34
N ASP A 109 5.26 0.13 -12.47
CA ASP A 109 6.28 0.28 -13.50
C ASP A 109 7.38 1.27 -13.10
N SER A 110 7.11 2.10 -12.08
CA SER A 110 8.07 3.11 -11.60
C SER A 110 8.93 2.56 -10.46
N GLN A 111 10.23 2.90 -10.47
CA GLN A 111 11.11 2.66 -9.32
C GLN A 111 10.72 3.50 -8.09
N ASN A 112 10.02 4.63 -8.30
CA ASN A 112 9.52 5.49 -7.24
C ASN A 112 8.11 5.99 -7.58
N PRO A 113 7.06 5.44 -6.97
CA PRO A 113 5.68 5.86 -7.21
C PRO A 113 5.43 7.37 -7.06
N ALA A 114 6.17 8.06 -6.19
CA ALA A 114 6.05 9.51 -6.06
C ALA A 114 6.51 10.27 -7.31
N ALA A 115 7.33 9.68 -8.17
CA ALA A 115 7.79 10.30 -9.41
C ALA A 115 6.71 10.38 -10.49
N VAL A 116 5.73 9.47 -10.43
CA VAL A 116 4.61 9.40 -11.38
C VAL A 116 3.31 9.99 -10.81
N GLN A 117 3.38 10.60 -9.62
CA GLN A 117 2.25 11.26 -8.98
C GLN A 117 1.74 12.41 -9.85
N THR A 118 0.43 12.48 -10.04
CA THR A 118 -0.27 13.53 -10.79
C THR A 118 -1.34 14.20 -9.92
N GLY A 119 -2.01 15.21 -10.47
CA GLY A 119 -3.15 15.84 -9.84
C GLY A 119 -2.87 17.26 -9.32
N PRO A 120 -3.89 17.92 -8.74
CA PRO A 120 -3.80 19.31 -8.30
C PRO A 120 -2.82 19.51 -7.15
N ALA A 121 -2.62 18.51 -6.28
CA ALA A 121 -1.70 18.59 -5.16
C ALA A 121 -0.24 18.80 -5.62
N VAL A 122 0.25 17.98 -6.56
CA VAL A 122 1.62 18.09 -7.11
C VAL A 122 1.84 19.42 -7.85
N ARG A 123 0.79 19.95 -8.48
CA ARG A 123 0.86 21.24 -9.20
C ARG A 123 0.62 22.44 -8.31
N HIS A 124 0.40 22.25 -7.00
CA HIS A 124 0.01 23.31 -6.06
C HIS A 124 -1.18 24.15 -6.55
N ASP A 125 -2.14 23.53 -7.24
CA ASP A 125 -3.32 24.16 -7.81
C ASP A 125 -4.36 24.47 -6.72
N ALA A 126 -4.12 25.56 -6.00
CA ALA A 126 -4.97 25.98 -4.89
C ALA A 126 -6.44 26.21 -5.32
N LYS A 127 -6.66 26.69 -6.55
CA LYS A 127 -8.02 26.94 -7.07
C LYS A 127 -8.82 25.64 -7.16
N THR A 128 -8.23 24.60 -7.75
CA THR A 128 -8.87 23.27 -7.86
C THR A 128 -9.04 22.62 -6.48
N ILE A 129 -8.03 22.71 -5.62
CA ILE A 129 -8.09 22.16 -4.26
C ILE A 129 -9.24 22.79 -3.47
N ASN A 130 -9.36 24.12 -3.46
CA ASN A 130 -10.43 24.82 -2.75
C ASN A 130 -11.81 24.45 -3.29
N ARG A 131 -11.98 24.38 -4.61
CA ARG A 131 -13.22 23.94 -5.23
C ARG A 131 -13.61 22.51 -4.79
N HIS A 132 -12.65 21.59 -4.70
CA HIS A 132 -12.92 20.23 -4.21
C HIS A 132 -13.36 20.23 -2.75
N LEU A 133 -12.74 21.08 -1.91
CA LEU A 133 -13.13 21.22 -0.50
C LEU A 133 -14.55 21.82 -0.35
N GLU A 134 -14.92 22.78 -1.20
CA GLU A 134 -16.28 23.31 -1.26
C GLU A 134 -17.29 22.21 -1.65
N MET A 135 -16.97 21.39 -2.65
CA MET A 135 -17.82 20.25 -3.04
C MET A 135 -17.96 19.23 -1.91
N LEU A 136 -16.89 18.96 -1.16
CA LEU A 136 -16.89 18.02 -0.03
C LEU A 136 -17.63 18.56 1.20
N ALA A 137 -18.05 19.83 1.21
CA ALA A 137 -18.82 20.39 2.32
C ALA A 137 -20.21 19.75 2.47
N SER A 138 -20.74 19.12 1.42
CA SER A 138 -22.00 18.34 1.45
C SER A 138 -21.81 16.88 1.89
N GLU A 139 -20.57 16.43 2.02
CA GLU A 139 -20.22 15.08 2.45
C GLU A 139 -19.89 15.05 3.95
N PRO A 140 -19.85 13.86 4.60
CA PRO A 140 -19.37 13.74 5.99
C PRO A 140 -17.98 14.37 6.17
N GLU A 141 -17.77 15.05 7.28
CA GLU A 141 -16.58 15.88 7.55
C GLU A 141 -15.24 15.15 7.36
N PHE A 142 -15.20 13.84 7.65
CA PHE A 142 -13.97 13.05 7.49
C PHE A 142 -13.44 13.02 6.04
N PHE A 143 -14.29 13.17 5.01
CA PHE A 143 -13.84 13.24 3.62
C PHE A 143 -12.94 14.47 3.40
N SER A 144 -13.36 15.63 3.90
CA SER A 144 -12.56 16.85 3.78
C SER A 144 -11.25 16.76 4.56
N HIS A 145 -11.26 16.11 5.74
CA HIS A 145 -10.06 15.89 6.54
C HIS A 145 -9.05 14.97 5.82
N ILE A 146 -9.52 13.83 5.30
CA ILE A 146 -8.66 12.91 4.54
C ILE A 146 -8.13 13.60 3.28
N TYR A 147 -8.96 14.33 2.54
CA TYR A 147 -8.55 15.06 1.35
C TYR A 147 -7.41 16.05 1.66
N LYS A 148 -7.54 16.85 2.72
CA LYS A 148 -6.51 17.81 3.17
C LYS A 148 -5.21 17.09 3.57
N LEU A 149 -5.31 16.02 4.35
CA LEU A 149 -4.14 15.25 4.79
C LEU A 149 -3.38 14.63 3.61
N LEU A 150 -4.08 13.99 2.69
CA LEU A 150 -3.46 13.39 1.50
C LEU A 150 -2.87 14.46 0.57
N THR A 151 -3.56 15.59 0.38
CA THR A 151 -3.06 16.73 -0.40
C THR A 151 -1.74 17.23 0.18
N SER A 152 -1.69 17.50 1.49
CA SER A 152 -0.48 17.96 2.17
C SER A 152 0.65 16.92 2.10
N SER A 153 0.34 15.65 2.29
CA SER A 153 1.33 14.57 2.23
C SER A 153 1.95 14.45 0.82
N ILE A 154 1.13 14.56 -0.24
CA ILE A 154 1.62 14.55 -1.63
C ILE A 154 2.56 15.72 -1.88
N GLN A 155 2.20 16.93 -1.44
CA GLN A 155 3.03 18.13 -1.60
C GLN A 155 4.38 17.98 -0.90
N GLN A 156 4.39 17.52 0.35
CA GLN A 156 5.62 17.30 1.13
C GLN A 156 6.55 16.27 0.48
N LEU A 157 5.99 15.14 -0.01
CA LEU A 157 6.78 14.12 -0.70
C LEU A 157 7.37 14.63 -2.03
N ASP A 158 6.61 15.42 -2.78
CA ASP A 158 7.09 16.01 -4.04
C ASP A 158 8.21 17.04 -3.79
N GLU A 159 8.06 17.92 -2.80
CA GLU A 159 9.09 18.88 -2.39
C GLU A 159 10.36 18.18 -1.92
N ALA A 160 10.24 17.17 -1.05
CA ALA A 160 11.39 16.40 -0.59
C ALA A 160 12.13 15.70 -1.74
N ARG A 161 11.38 15.21 -2.74
CA ARG A 161 11.96 14.61 -3.95
C ARG A 161 12.71 15.63 -4.81
N LYS A 162 12.12 16.82 -5.04
CA LYS A 162 12.75 17.90 -5.81
C LYS A 162 14.06 18.36 -5.15
N ASN A 163 14.06 18.53 -3.84
CA ASN A 163 15.25 18.95 -3.09
C ASN A 163 16.40 17.93 -3.19
N LYS A 164 16.09 16.61 -3.12
CA LYS A 164 17.09 15.55 -3.31
C LYS A 164 17.70 15.54 -4.72
N ASN A 165 16.94 15.92 -5.74
CA ASN A 165 17.42 15.95 -7.12
C ASN A 165 18.29 17.19 -7.42
N GLN A 166 18.14 18.27 -6.65
CA GLN A 166 18.95 19.48 -6.77
C GLN A 166 20.33 19.38 -6.07
N GLN A 167 20.48 18.37 -5.22
CA GLN A 167 21.73 18.11 -4.47
C GLN A 167 22.64 17.06 -5.12
N LYS A 168 22.21 16.50 -6.25
CA LYS A 168 22.99 15.58 -7.09
C LYS A 168 23.51 16.26 -8.33
#